data_f9ea1662bc2464489c46b43941aa44c2
#
_entry.id   f9ea1662bc2464489c46b43941aa44c2
#
_cell.length_a   1.000
_cell.length_b   1.000
_cell.length_c   1.000
_cell.angle_alpha   90.00
_cell.angle_beta   90.00
_cell.angle_gamma   90.00
#
_symmetry.space_group_name_H-M   'P 1'
#
loop_
_entity.id
_entity.type
_entity.pdbx_description
1 polymer ?
#
loop_
_entity_poly.entity_id
_entity_poly.type
_entity_poly.pdbx_seq_one_letter_code
_entity_poly.pdbx_strand_id
1 'polypeptide(L)'
;MKKRIAAAILAFIMALALTAGAATASTGSGNVAYEARSGVVRVVMLAPDGYYYLGSAFGVGRTGQATDTFVTNHHVVNYYFTQNGSRYSMPAVSVWILKNSNAYNPVTGLDTSQCIPCEVVYSQDGGYPDIAVIRTSEPVPGRIALPLQASENSLREADRVYALGYPGSSDILEQGAYGDRWVAGVEDVTITSGVVSRFTTSGTLGNTRLIQHDAGVNHGNSGGPLIDERGAVVGINTYTFGLDANTGDTSSSASVRIQYAKDVLDNLNIQYDVYREKSGGISPMMIGVIAAVAVIAVAAVVLTRKQKPAAAPRQFVQQSQAPVQAAPAVAGDTGLRIQGIAGQFAGRRFAIAGQLRIGRDPSRNDLVYPAGSQGVSGVHCVLLVNGGRLLLQDLGSTYGTFVGGNRLAANAPVELRAGDRFCLGSEQEIFVIARKGEV
;
A
#
# COMPACT_ATOMS: atom_id res chain seq x y z
N MET A 1 -46.54 30.85 1.04
CA MET A 1 -45.26 31.44 0.73
C MET A 1 -44.12 30.92 1.66
N LYS A 2 -44.24 31.03 2.97
CA LYS A 2 -43.19 30.63 3.96
C LYS A 2 -42.72 29.16 3.85
N LYS A 3 -43.63 28.18 3.63
CA LYS A 3 -43.28 26.75 3.45
C LYS A 3 -42.47 26.48 2.16
N ARG A 4 -42.75 27.23 1.08
CA ARG A 4 -42.00 27.10 -0.20
C ARG A 4 -40.60 27.69 -0.11
N ILE A 5 -40.41 28.76 0.67
CA ILE A 5 -39.10 29.37 0.93
C ILE A 5 -38.23 28.43 1.80
N ALA A 6 -38.80 27.82 2.86
CA ALA A 6 -38.10 26.84 3.71
C ALA A 6 -37.67 25.60 2.90
N ALA A 7 -38.51 25.08 2.01
CA ALA A 7 -38.18 23.95 1.15
C ALA A 7 -37.08 24.31 0.12
N ALA A 8 -37.10 25.51 -0.45
CA ALA A 8 -36.05 25.98 -1.35
C ALA A 8 -34.69 26.16 -0.64
N ILE A 9 -34.70 26.68 0.59
CA ILE A 9 -33.49 26.82 1.41
C ILE A 9 -32.95 25.43 1.77
N LEU A 10 -33.77 24.46 2.15
CA LEU A 10 -33.36 23.09 2.46
C LEU A 10 -32.78 22.37 1.24
N ALA A 11 -33.41 22.53 0.07
CA ALA A 11 -32.92 21.99 -1.20
C ALA A 11 -31.54 22.60 -1.59
N PHE A 12 -31.37 23.92 -1.37
CA PHE A 12 -30.11 24.61 -1.62
C PHE A 12 -29.01 24.17 -0.68
N ILE A 13 -29.33 23.94 0.60
CA ILE A 13 -28.37 23.40 1.61
C ILE A 13 -27.98 21.96 1.25
N MET A 14 -28.93 21.12 0.82
CA MET A 14 -28.63 19.76 0.36
C MET A 14 -27.79 19.75 -0.91
N ALA A 15 -28.05 20.65 -1.85
CA ALA A 15 -27.24 20.80 -3.07
C ALA A 15 -25.80 21.27 -2.73
N LEU A 16 -25.64 22.20 -1.79
CA LEU A 16 -24.34 22.67 -1.32
C LEU A 16 -23.57 21.57 -0.56
N ALA A 17 -24.26 20.75 0.23
CA ALA A 17 -23.64 19.61 0.93
C ALA A 17 -23.20 18.51 -0.05
N LEU A 18 -23.95 18.27 -1.13
CA LEU A 18 -23.58 17.33 -2.19
C LEU A 18 -22.36 17.83 -3.01
N THR A 19 -22.28 19.13 -3.28
CA THR A 19 -21.11 19.70 -3.98
C THR A 19 -19.87 19.79 -3.09
N ALA A 20 -20.02 19.99 -1.78
CA ALA A 20 -18.91 19.96 -0.84
C ALA A 20 -18.36 18.54 -0.62
N GLY A 21 -19.22 17.51 -0.67
CA GLY A 21 -18.81 16.10 -0.62
C GLY A 21 -18.05 15.62 -1.87
N ALA A 22 -18.33 16.22 -3.04
CA ALA A 22 -17.63 15.89 -4.28
C ALA A 22 -16.25 16.59 -4.40
N ALA A 23 -16.00 17.64 -3.61
CA ALA A 23 -14.76 18.42 -3.68
C ALA A 23 -13.62 17.89 -2.79
N THR A 24 -13.83 16.80 -2.04
CA THR A 24 -12.78 16.13 -1.25
C THR A 24 -12.26 14.85 -1.91
N ALA A 25 -12.63 14.58 -3.17
CA ALA A 25 -11.93 13.57 -3.96
C ALA A 25 -10.55 14.11 -4.32
N SER A 26 -9.58 13.79 -3.49
CA SER A 26 -8.16 13.61 -3.78
C SER A 26 -7.60 14.40 -4.97
N THR A 27 -7.35 15.69 -4.78
CA THR A 27 -6.31 16.37 -5.55
C THR A 27 -4.97 16.00 -4.90
N GLY A 28 -4.26 15.02 -5.45
CA GLY A 28 -2.87 14.77 -5.12
C GLY A 28 -2.54 13.37 -4.63
N SER A 29 -2.96 12.31 -5.31
CA SER A 29 -2.15 11.12 -5.34
C SER A 29 -1.08 11.28 -6.44
N GLY A 30 -0.18 12.23 -6.29
CA GLY A 30 1.15 12.07 -6.85
C GLY A 30 1.59 10.67 -6.41
N ASN A 31 2.09 9.85 -7.32
CA ASN A 31 2.55 8.51 -6.96
C ASN A 31 3.66 8.66 -5.92
N VAL A 32 3.33 8.46 -4.63
CA VAL A 32 4.25 8.67 -3.50
C VAL A 32 5.56 7.90 -3.67
N ALA A 33 5.49 6.72 -4.30
CA ALA A 33 6.67 5.92 -4.61
C ALA A 33 7.52 6.59 -5.70
N TYR A 34 6.91 7.27 -6.67
CA TYR A 34 7.62 8.06 -7.66
C TYR A 34 8.35 9.24 -7.02
N GLU A 35 7.71 9.96 -6.12
CA GLU A 35 8.32 11.08 -5.39
C GLU A 35 9.44 10.62 -4.47
N ALA A 36 9.28 9.46 -3.80
CA ALA A 36 10.28 8.89 -2.90
C ALA A 36 11.58 8.47 -3.60
N ARG A 37 11.60 8.32 -4.94
CA ARG A 37 12.82 8.00 -5.69
C ARG A 37 13.97 8.98 -5.41
N SER A 38 13.66 10.26 -5.25
CA SER A 38 14.67 11.27 -4.93
C SER A 38 15.34 11.07 -3.59
N GLY A 39 14.77 10.26 -2.70
CA GLY A 39 15.38 9.87 -1.43
C GLY A 39 16.32 8.67 -1.53
N VAL A 40 16.44 7.99 -2.69
CA VAL A 40 17.20 6.75 -2.82
C VAL A 40 18.49 6.99 -3.58
N VAL A 41 19.59 6.42 -3.09
CA VAL A 41 20.93 6.53 -3.70
C VAL A 41 21.50 5.15 -3.97
N ARG A 42 22.36 5.05 -4.99
CA ARG A 42 23.14 3.85 -5.25
C ARG A 42 24.45 3.89 -4.48
N VAL A 43 24.72 2.80 -3.73
CA VAL A 43 25.92 2.63 -2.93
C VAL A 43 26.85 1.63 -3.61
N VAL A 44 28.13 1.94 -3.59
CA VAL A 44 29.22 1.05 -4.02
C VAL A 44 30.20 0.89 -2.87
N MET A 45 30.58 -0.34 -2.57
CA MET A 45 31.72 -0.62 -1.69
C MET A 45 32.86 -1.28 -2.45
N LEU A 46 34.09 -0.91 -2.13
CA LEU A 46 35.29 -1.67 -2.45
C LEU A 46 35.55 -2.64 -1.30
N ALA A 47 35.48 -3.91 -1.56
CA ALA A 47 35.75 -4.92 -0.55
C ALA A 47 37.24 -5.25 -0.43
N PRO A 48 37.68 -5.87 0.68
CA PRO A 48 39.06 -6.31 0.89
C PRO A 48 39.59 -7.31 -0.15
N ASP A 49 38.69 -7.99 -0.86
CA ASP A 49 39.04 -8.89 -1.98
C ASP A 49 39.36 -8.16 -3.31
N GLY A 50 39.23 -6.83 -3.32
CA GLY A 50 39.48 -5.98 -4.48
C GLY A 50 38.27 -5.83 -5.43
N TYR A 51 37.13 -6.47 -5.14
CA TYR A 51 35.92 -6.37 -5.94
C TYR A 51 34.98 -5.26 -5.43
N TYR A 52 34.17 -4.76 -6.37
CA TYR A 52 33.10 -3.82 -6.05
C TYR A 52 31.79 -4.57 -5.82
N TYR A 53 31.07 -4.15 -4.79
CA TYR A 53 29.72 -4.65 -4.49
C TYR A 53 28.75 -3.48 -4.46
N LEU A 54 27.53 -3.72 -4.94
CA LEU A 54 26.53 -2.71 -5.16
C LEU A 54 25.34 -2.90 -4.23
N GLY A 55 24.79 -1.79 -3.76
CA GLY A 55 23.59 -1.74 -2.96
C GLY A 55 22.85 -0.42 -3.13
N SER A 56 21.86 -0.21 -2.28
CA SER A 56 21.07 1.02 -2.20
C SER A 56 21.13 1.59 -0.78
N ALA A 57 20.79 2.86 -0.65
CA ALA A 57 20.54 3.51 0.63
C ALA A 57 19.44 4.56 0.47
N PHE A 58 18.89 5.04 1.56
CA PHE A 58 17.90 6.14 1.52
C PHE A 58 18.23 7.22 2.52
N GLY A 59 17.91 8.45 2.14
CA GLY A 59 18.20 9.64 2.92
C GLY A 59 17.31 9.78 4.14
N VAL A 60 17.92 10.18 5.28
CA VAL A 60 17.24 10.51 6.53
C VAL A 60 17.59 11.94 6.95
N GLY A 61 16.66 12.58 7.66
CA GLY A 61 16.79 13.98 8.05
C GLY A 61 15.43 14.69 8.06
N ARG A 62 15.42 15.97 7.70
CA ARG A 62 14.17 16.71 7.51
C ARG A 62 13.54 16.37 6.18
N THR A 63 12.34 15.81 6.23
CA THR A 63 11.59 15.34 5.06
C THR A 63 11.57 16.38 3.93
N GLY A 64 11.95 15.91 2.73
CA GLY A 64 11.97 16.72 1.52
C GLY A 64 13.15 17.67 1.40
N GLN A 65 14.03 17.75 2.41
CA GLN A 65 15.24 18.54 2.34
C GLN A 65 16.45 17.70 1.90
N ALA A 66 17.44 18.35 1.29
CA ALA A 66 18.69 17.71 0.95
C ALA A 66 19.36 17.13 2.21
N THR A 67 19.96 15.94 2.07
CA THR A 67 20.57 15.22 3.20
C THR A 67 21.96 14.71 2.86
N ASP A 68 22.78 14.63 3.90
CA ASP A 68 24.13 14.02 3.90
C ASP A 68 24.14 12.64 4.56
N THR A 69 23.04 12.23 5.19
CA THR A 69 22.98 11.02 6.02
C THR A 69 22.00 10.00 5.42
N PHE A 70 22.44 8.76 5.29
CA PHE A 70 21.69 7.69 4.64
C PHE A 70 21.71 6.43 5.47
N VAL A 71 20.58 5.71 5.48
CA VAL A 71 20.43 4.38 6.08
C VAL A 71 20.57 3.34 4.97
N THR A 72 21.27 2.25 5.28
CA THR A 72 21.47 1.09 4.39
C THR A 72 21.57 -0.19 5.22
N ASN A 73 21.90 -1.33 4.58
CA ASN A 73 22.19 -2.56 5.28
C ASN A 73 23.67 -2.65 5.71
N HIS A 74 23.93 -3.42 6.79
CA HIS A 74 25.27 -3.77 7.21
C HIS A 74 26.07 -4.44 6.08
N HIS A 75 25.47 -5.41 5.37
CA HIS A 75 26.17 -6.13 4.30
C HIS A 75 26.45 -5.28 3.06
N VAL A 76 25.89 -4.07 2.94
CA VAL A 76 26.20 -3.12 1.86
C VAL A 76 27.50 -2.37 2.12
N VAL A 77 27.94 -2.31 3.37
CA VAL A 77 29.18 -1.63 3.80
C VAL A 77 30.19 -2.57 4.45
N ASN A 78 29.90 -3.88 4.49
CA ASN A 78 30.79 -4.90 5.03
C ASN A 78 30.86 -6.10 4.08
N TYR A 79 32.08 -6.58 3.86
CA TYR A 79 32.35 -7.78 3.07
C TYR A 79 32.21 -9.03 3.91
N TYR A 80 31.46 -10.00 3.43
CA TYR A 80 31.30 -11.30 4.07
C TYR A 80 32.14 -12.36 3.41
N PHE A 81 32.83 -13.14 4.22
CA PHE A 81 33.60 -14.31 3.78
C PHE A 81 33.39 -15.49 4.70
N THR A 82 33.67 -16.69 4.18
CA THR A 82 33.61 -17.92 4.96
C THR A 82 35.01 -18.46 5.16
N GLN A 83 35.36 -18.73 6.40
CA GLN A 83 36.65 -19.37 6.78
C GLN A 83 36.36 -20.49 7.77
N ASN A 84 36.87 -21.68 7.48
CA ASN A 84 36.67 -22.88 8.31
C ASN A 84 35.20 -23.19 8.62
N GLY A 85 34.30 -22.97 7.66
CA GLY A 85 32.85 -23.18 7.81
C GLY A 85 32.11 -22.12 8.61
N SER A 86 32.81 -21.12 9.17
CA SER A 86 32.21 -19.99 9.87
C SER A 86 32.16 -18.75 8.96
N ARG A 87 31.07 -17.97 9.05
CA ARG A 87 30.88 -16.72 8.31
C ARG A 87 31.41 -15.56 9.14
N TYR A 88 32.23 -14.73 8.53
CA TYR A 88 32.79 -13.50 9.09
C TYR A 88 32.44 -12.31 8.25
N SER A 89 32.50 -11.10 8.83
CA SER A 89 32.39 -9.85 8.09
C SER A 89 33.60 -8.96 8.38
N MET A 90 33.99 -8.16 7.38
CA MET A 90 35.02 -7.15 7.47
C MET A 90 34.48 -5.84 6.90
N PRO A 91 34.84 -4.67 7.47
CA PRO A 91 34.49 -3.38 6.88
C PRO A 91 34.97 -3.27 5.44
N ALA A 92 34.22 -2.60 4.60
CA ALA A 92 34.66 -2.20 3.26
C ALA A 92 35.93 -1.35 3.34
N VAL A 93 36.79 -1.46 2.33
CA VAL A 93 37.98 -0.58 2.17
C VAL A 93 37.52 0.86 1.91
N SER A 94 36.48 1.01 1.13
CA SER A 94 35.86 2.32 0.85
C SER A 94 34.38 2.14 0.49
N VAL A 95 33.58 3.16 0.80
CA VAL A 95 32.16 3.24 0.44
C VAL A 95 31.87 4.56 -0.24
N TRP A 96 31.11 4.52 -1.32
CA TRP A 96 30.72 5.69 -2.10
C TRP A 96 29.23 5.66 -2.46
N ILE A 97 28.68 6.86 -2.69
CA ILE A 97 27.43 7.08 -3.42
C ILE A 97 27.79 7.46 -4.85
N LEU A 98 27.18 6.83 -5.86
CA LEU A 98 27.34 7.22 -7.25
C LEU A 98 26.57 8.51 -7.56
N LYS A 99 27.24 9.50 -8.18
CA LYS A 99 26.60 10.75 -8.60
C LYS A 99 25.70 10.57 -9.82
N ASN A 100 26.12 9.71 -10.74
CA ASN A 100 25.46 9.47 -12.02
C ASN A 100 25.86 8.09 -12.58
N SER A 101 25.23 7.71 -13.68
CA SER A 101 25.39 6.42 -14.33
C SER A 101 26.65 6.24 -15.17
N ASN A 102 27.59 7.20 -15.16
CA ASN A 102 28.85 7.12 -15.90
C ASN A 102 30.06 6.84 -15.01
N ALA A 103 29.83 6.52 -13.73
CA ALA A 103 30.90 6.35 -12.75
C ALA A 103 31.73 5.07 -12.96
N TYR A 104 31.19 4.07 -13.65
CA TYR A 104 31.87 2.80 -13.88
C TYR A 104 32.03 2.51 -15.37
N ASN A 105 33.23 2.04 -15.74
CA ASN A 105 33.53 1.51 -17.06
C ASN A 105 34.28 0.18 -16.89
N PRO A 106 33.91 -0.91 -17.57
CA PRO A 106 34.49 -2.23 -17.38
C PRO A 106 35.99 -2.31 -17.76
N VAL A 107 36.47 -1.38 -18.59
CA VAL A 107 37.87 -1.33 -19.03
C VAL A 107 38.74 -0.53 -18.07
N THR A 108 38.25 0.62 -17.58
CA THR A 108 39.02 1.54 -16.74
C THR A 108 38.64 1.46 -15.24
N GLY A 109 37.59 0.72 -14.90
CA GLY A 109 37.11 0.58 -13.53
C GLY A 109 36.24 1.75 -13.06
N LEU A 110 36.15 1.94 -11.75
CA LEU A 110 35.38 2.98 -11.10
C LEU A 110 36.10 4.32 -11.17
N ASP A 111 35.46 5.31 -11.79
CA ASP A 111 35.91 6.72 -11.74
C ASP A 111 35.42 7.36 -10.42
N THR A 112 36.31 7.40 -9.44
CA THR A 112 36.01 7.96 -8.13
C THR A 112 35.69 9.46 -8.15
N SER A 113 36.04 10.19 -9.20
CA SER A 113 35.62 11.60 -9.37
C SER A 113 34.11 11.74 -9.58
N GLN A 114 33.48 10.69 -10.08
CA GLN A 114 32.02 10.57 -10.24
C GLN A 114 31.32 9.95 -9.02
N CYS A 115 32.07 9.79 -7.92
CA CYS A 115 31.57 9.23 -6.67
C CYS A 115 31.63 10.27 -5.55
N ILE A 116 30.77 10.10 -4.54
CA ILE A 116 30.79 10.88 -3.31
C ILE A 116 31.26 9.93 -2.20
N PRO A 117 32.42 10.16 -1.58
CA PRO A 117 32.91 9.30 -0.51
C PRO A 117 31.98 9.37 0.72
N CYS A 118 31.79 8.22 1.35
CA CYS A 118 30.97 8.07 2.55
C CYS A 118 31.79 7.60 3.72
N GLU A 119 31.56 8.19 4.87
CA GLU A 119 31.94 7.66 6.16
C GLU A 119 30.88 6.64 6.62
N VAL A 120 31.30 5.48 7.11
CA VAL A 120 30.40 4.54 7.78
C VAL A 120 30.30 4.96 9.25
N VAL A 121 29.24 5.71 9.58
CA VAL A 121 29.00 6.25 10.93
C VAL A 121 28.57 5.18 11.91
N TYR A 122 27.85 4.18 11.39
CA TYR A 122 27.39 3.02 12.16
C TYR A 122 27.30 1.80 11.28
N SER A 123 27.69 0.67 11.81
CA SER A 123 27.44 -0.65 11.21
C SER A 123 27.21 -1.65 12.34
N GLN A 124 26.16 -2.43 12.25
CA GLN A 124 25.70 -3.32 13.31
C GLN A 124 26.71 -4.43 13.60
N ASP A 125 27.20 -4.51 14.83
CA ASP A 125 28.06 -5.60 15.27
C ASP A 125 27.36 -6.96 15.12
N GLY A 126 28.09 -7.95 14.60
CA GLY A 126 27.54 -9.28 14.35
C GLY A 126 26.57 -9.35 13.16
N GLY A 127 26.30 -8.23 12.46
CA GLY A 127 25.50 -8.17 11.24
C GLY A 127 23.99 -8.28 11.43
N TYR A 128 23.48 -8.29 12.65
CA TYR A 128 22.03 -8.38 12.93
C TYR A 128 21.59 -7.44 14.05
N PRO A 129 20.48 -6.69 13.85
CA PRO A 129 19.76 -6.50 12.59
C PRO A 129 20.67 -5.89 11.51
N ASP A 130 20.44 -6.25 10.25
CA ASP A 130 21.28 -5.88 9.12
C ASP A 130 21.11 -4.40 8.75
N ILE A 131 21.78 -3.51 9.48
CA ILE A 131 21.65 -2.05 9.39
C ILE A 131 23.02 -1.39 9.46
N ALA A 132 23.17 -0.34 8.65
CA ALA A 132 24.27 0.62 8.72
C ALA A 132 23.78 2.05 8.45
N VAL A 133 24.56 3.02 8.88
CA VAL A 133 24.36 4.45 8.59
C VAL A 133 25.65 4.96 7.95
N ILE A 134 25.52 5.62 6.80
CA ILE A 134 26.59 6.26 6.06
C ILE A 134 26.35 7.77 5.97
N ARG A 135 27.44 8.53 5.90
CA ARG A 135 27.39 10.00 5.81
C ARG A 135 28.37 10.52 4.77
N THR A 136 27.94 11.52 4.01
CA THR A 136 28.79 12.30 3.11
C THR A 136 29.21 13.62 3.80
N SER A 137 30.28 14.25 3.31
CA SER A 137 30.76 15.52 3.87
C SER A 137 29.77 16.69 3.67
N GLU A 138 28.97 16.61 2.61
CA GLU A 138 27.99 17.61 2.22
C GLU A 138 26.69 16.91 1.77
N PRO A 139 25.52 17.57 1.83
CA PRO A 139 24.30 17.04 1.29
C PRO A 139 24.43 16.62 -0.17
N VAL A 140 23.92 15.43 -0.51
CA VAL A 140 23.99 14.91 -1.88
C VAL A 140 23.03 15.68 -2.79
N PRO A 141 23.52 16.34 -3.87
CA PRO A 141 22.67 17.14 -4.76
C PRO A 141 21.51 16.33 -5.36
N GLY A 142 20.29 16.90 -5.29
CA GLY A 142 19.09 16.27 -5.82
C GLY A 142 18.58 15.07 -5.02
N ARG A 143 19.17 14.79 -3.85
CA ARG A 143 18.72 13.72 -2.95
C ARG A 143 18.12 14.30 -1.67
N ILE A 144 17.00 13.75 -1.24
CA ILE A 144 16.23 14.27 -0.10
C ILE A 144 16.07 13.21 1.00
N ALA A 145 15.79 13.67 2.20
CA ALA A 145 15.38 12.82 3.30
C ALA A 145 13.93 12.36 3.12
N LEU A 146 13.67 11.08 3.42
CA LEU A 146 12.34 10.47 3.46
C LEU A 146 11.79 10.46 4.88
N PRO A 147 10.46 10.58 5.07
CA PRO A 147 9.83 10.44 6.38
C PRO A 147 9.84 8.98 6.82
N LEU A 148 10.19 8.72 8.07
CA LEU A 148 10.14 7.39 8.64
C LEU A 148 8.75 7.11 9.25
N GLN A 149 8.37 5.85 9.33
CA GLN A 149 7.12 5.43 9.98
C GLN A 149 7.07 5.91 11.44
N ALA A 150 5.96 6.55 11.83
CA ALA A 150 5.80 7.06 13.19
C ALA A 150 5.63 5.94 14.22
N SER A 151 4.85 4.91 13.88
CA SER A 151 4.53 3.78 14.76
C SER A 151 4.46 2.48 13.97
N GLU A 152 5.02 1.39 14.51
CA GLU A 152 4.96 0.06 13.90
C GLU A 152 3.51 -0.44 13.70
N ASN A 153 2.58 0.01 14.52
CA ASN A 153 1.16 -0.37 14.44
C ASN A 153 0.41 0.31 13.28
N SER A 154 1.03 1.23 12.55
CA SER A 154 0.42 1.90 11.41
C SER A 154 0.47 1.08 10.11
N LEU A 155 1.18 -0.05 10.10
CA LEU A 155 1.28 -0.99 8.99
C LEU A 155 0.67 -2.34 9.40
N ARG A 156 -0.12 -2.94 8.53
CA ARG A 156 -0.85 -4.19 8.75
C ARG A 156 -0.56 -5.18 7.62
N GLU A 157 -0.86 -6.44 7.86
CA GLU A 157 -0.90 -7.46 6.80
C GLU A 157 -1.91 -7.04 5.73
N ALA A 158 -1.57 -7.33 4.47
CA ALA A 158 -2.27 -6.92 3.26
C ALA A 158 -2.21 -5.40 2.92
N ASP A 159 -1.56 -4.56 3.72
CA ASP A 159 -1.29 -3.18 3.33
C ASP A 159 -0.30 -3.16 2.15
N ARG A 160 -0.54 -2.27 1.20
CA ARG A 160 0.33 -2.08 0.04
C ARG A 160 1.65 -1.45 0.45
N VAL A 161 2.72 -1.96 -0.14
CA VAL A 161 4.08 -1.44 0.05
C VAL A 161 4.81 -1.35 -1.29
N TYR A 162 5.85 -0.52 -1.32
CA TYR A 162 6.73 -0.35 -2.47
C TYR A 162 8.17 -0.51 -2.02
N ALA A 163 8.92 -1.39 -2.69
CA ALA A 163 10.35 -1.52 -2.50
C ALA A 163 11.07 -0.70 -3.57
N LEU A 164 11.97 0.19 -3.15
CA LEU A 164 12.72 1.06 -4.01
C LEU A 164 14.23 0.73 -3.92
N GLY A 165 14.94 0.86 -5.04
CA GLY A 165 16.38 0.64 -5.07
C GLY A 165 16.94 0.55 -6.49
N TYR A 166 18.20 0.10 -6.59
CA TYR A 166 18.93 -0.06 -7.84
C TYR A 166 19.29 -1.54 -8.06
N PRO A 167 18.35 -2.39 -8.53
CA PRO A 167 18.66 -3.79 -8.77
C PRO A 167 19.67 -3.93 -9.92
N GLY A 168 20.63 -4.87 -9.79
CA GLY A 168 21.62 -5.12 -10.84
C GLY A 168 21.03 -5.58 -12.17
N SER A 169 19.80 -6.10 -12.16
CA SER A 169 19.06 -6.42 -13.38
C SER A 169 18.71 -5.17 -14.22
N SER A 170 18.59 -4.00 -13.61
CA SER A 170 18.36 -2.74 -14.33
C SER A 170 19.60 -2.30 -15.11
N ASP A 171 20.81 -2.60 -14.63
CA ASP A 171 22.06 -2.34 -15.33
C ASP A 171 22.16 -3.11 -16.65
N ILE A 172 21.62 -4.34 -16.67
CA ILE A 172 21.63 -5.21 -17.85
C ILE A 172 20.60 -4.75 -18.88
N LEU A 173 19.43 -4.27 -18.44
CA LEU A 173 18.36 -3.84 -19.33
C LEU A 173 18.68 -2.55 -20.07
N GLU A 174 19.42 -1.64 -19.43
CA GLU A 174 19.77 -0.34 -20.01
C GLU A 174 20.81 -0.42 -21.13
N GLN A 175 21.58 -1.51 -21.24
CA GLN A 175 22.83 -1.50 -21.99
C GLN A 175 23.01 -2.57 -23.07
N GLY A 176 22.00 -3.39 -23.32
CA GLY A 176 22.22 -4.55 -24.19
C GLY A 176 23.13 -5.57 -23.50
N ALA A 177 23.83 -6.39 -24.20
CA ALA A 177 24.33 -7.68 -23.75
C ALA A 177 25.36 -7.74 -22.58
N TYR A 178 25.83 -6.65 -21.98
CA TYR A 178 27.05 -6.77 -21.14
C TYR A 178 27.13 -5.99 -19.82
N GLY A 179 26.09 -5.33 -19.34
CA GLY A 179 26.09 -4.77 -17.96
C GLY A 179 27.23 -3.77 -17.65
N ASP A 180 27.69 -3.02 -18.66
CA ASP A 180 28.91 -2.23 -18.59
C ASP A 180 28.75 -0.86 -17.92
N ARG A 181 27.58 -0.58 -17.38
CA ARG A 181 27.27 0.73 -16.81
C ARG A 181 26.40 0.57 -15.57
N TRP A 182 26.74 1.20 -14.48
CA TRP A 182 25.92 1.19 -13.27
C TRP A 182 25.00 2.40 -13.23
N VAL A 183 23.72 2.18 -13.44
CA VAL A 183 22.73 3.26 -13.36
C VAL A 183 22.63 3.84 -11.95
N ALA A 184 22.50 5.16 -11.81
CA ALA A 184 22.49 5.85 -10.53
C ALA A 184 21.65 7.15 -10.50
N GLY A 185 20.95 7.49 -11.58
CA GLY A 185 20.02 8.62 -11.63
C GLY A 185 18.81 8.43 -10.72
N VAL A 186 18.08 9.50 -10.42
CA VAL A 186 16.78 9.40 -9.70
C VAL A 186 15.77 8.65 -10.55
N GLU A 187 15.81 8.85 -11.86
CA GLU A 187 14.98 8.19 -12.87
C GLU A 187 15.22 6.68 -12.94
N ASP A 188 16.44 6.24 -12.60
CA ASP A 188 16.87 4.84 -12.67
C ASP A 188 16.43 4.02 -11.43
N VAL A 189 15.89 4.67 -10.40
CA VAL A 189 15.37 3.96 -9.22
C VAL A 189 14.21 3.07 -9.62
N THR A 190 14.40 1.78 -9.48
CA THR A 190 13.35 0.78 -9.72
C THR A 190 12.37 0.78 -8.55
N ILE A 191 11.09 0.74 -8.88
CA ILE A 191 9.98 0.63 -7.94
C ILE A 191 9.26 -0.68 -8.20
N THR A 192 9.20 -1.55 -7.20
CA THR A 192 8.36 -2.74 -7.22
C THR A 192 7.26 -2.60 -6.20
N SER A 193 6.04 -3.03 -6.52
CA SER A 193 4.89 -2.95 -5.62
C SER A 193 4.45 -4.33 -5.16
N GLY A 194 3.95 -4.40 -3.94
CA GLY A 194 3.40 -5.60 -3.35
C GLY A 194 2.58 -5.29 -2.11
N VAL A 195 2.33 -6.31 -1.31
CA VAL A 195 1.62 -6.20 -0.04
C VAL A 195 2.40 -6.85 1.09
N VAL A 196 2.17 -6.40 2.30
CA VAL A 196 2.70 -7.06 3.50
C VAL A 196 2.05 -8.44 3.62
N SER A 197 2.85 -9.49 3.52
CA SER A 197 2.38 -10.87 3.66
C SER A 197 2.22 -11.25 5.13
N ARG A 198 3.18 -10.88 5.97
CA ARG A 198 3.13 -11.08 7.43
C ARG A 198 4.26 -10.34 8.14
N PHE A 199 4.13 -10.22 9.45
CA PHE A 199 5.22 -9.83 10.34
C PHE A 199 5.83 -11.08 10.98
N THR A 200 7.15 -11.15 11.00
CA THR A 200 7.86 -12.33 11.55
C THR A 200 9.11 -11.91 12.33
N THR A 201 9.61 -12.82 13.15
CA THR A 201 10.90 -12.70 13.81
C THR A 201 11.76 -13.90 13.42
N SER A 202 12.96 -13.64 12.94
CA SER A 202 13.87 -14.70 12.49
C SER A 202 14.94 -14.97 13.54
N GLY A 203 14.92 -16.17 14.14
CA GLY A 203 15.94 -16.62 15.08
C GLY A 203 17.32 -16.77 14.44
N THR A 204 17.36 -17.19 13.17
CA THR A 204 18.62 -17.34 12.41
C THR A 204 19.26 -16.01 12.04
N LEU A 205 18.50 -14.92 12.11
CA LEU A 205 18.96 -13.56 11.87
C LEU A 205 18.98 -12.74 13.18
N GLY A 206 19.48 -13.33 14.26
CA GLY A 206 19.64 -12.65 15.54
C GLY A 206 18.33 -12.16 16.19
N ASN A 207 17.23 -12.90 16.03
CA ASN A 207 15.89 -12.51 16.46
C ASN A 207 15.41 -11.18 15.84
N THR A 208 15.84 -10.89 14.61
CA THR A 208 15.44 -9.69 13.89
C THR A 208 13.96 -9.78 13.51
N ARG A 209 13.20 -8.70 13.81
CA ARG A 209 11.81 -8.51 13.36
C ARG A 209 11.79 -8.03 11.92
N LEU A 210 11.03 -8.71 11.09
CA LEU A 210 10.98 -8.51 9.65
C LEU A 210 9.54 -8.21 9.19
N ILE A 211 9.45 -7.51 8.07
CA ILE A 211 8.24 -7.37 7.24
C ILE A 211 8.44 -8.30 6.05
N GLN A 212 7.69 -9.39 5.98
CA GLN A 212 7.65 -10.23 4.79
C GLN A 212 6.61 -9.67 3.82
N HIS A 213 6.97 -9.55 2.53
CA HIS A 213 6.14 -8.96 1.48
C HIS A 213 6.44 -9.60 0.12
N ASP A 214 5.57 -9.40 -0.85
CA ASP A 214 5.71 -9.92 -2.22
C ASP A 214 6.18 -8.85 -3.23
N ALA A 215 6.47 -7.61 -2.78
CA ALA A 215 7.19 -6.65 -3.60
C ALA A 215 8.59 -7.22 -3.92
N GLY A 216 8.92 -7.33 -5.21
CA GLY A 216 10.16 -7.96 -5.66
C GLY A 216 11.40 -7.21 -5.17
N VAL A 217 12.29 -7.90 -4.47
CA VAL A 217 13.61 -7.41 -4.04
C VAL A 217 14.67 -8.30 -4.66
N ASN A 218 15.60 -7.70 -5.41
CA ASN A 218 16.70 -8.36 -6.08
C ASN A 218 18.05 -7.81 -5.58
N HIS A 219 19.15 -8.49 -5.93
CA HIS A 219 20.50 -7.99 -5.65
C HIS A 219 20.66 -6.55 -6.14
N GLY A 220 21.12 -5.65 -5.26
CA GLY A 220 21.23 -4.21 -5.49
C GLY A 220 20.11 -3.38 -4.85
N ASN A 221 18.91 -3.94 -4.60
CA ASN A 221 17.87 -3.26 -3.81
C ASN A 221 18.17 -3.26 -2.30
N SER A 222 19.10 -4.10 -1.84
CA SER A 222 19.53 -4.16 -0.43
C SER A 222 19.93 -2.79 0.08
N GLY A 223 19.41 -2.40 1.23
CA GLY A 223 19.60 -1.10 1.86
C GLY A 223 18.64 -0.01 1.38
N GLY A 224 17.91 -0.23 0.27
CA GLY A 224 16.85 0.68 -0.17
C GLY A 224 15.63 0.64 0.74
N PRO A 225 14.74 1.65 0.66
CA PRO A 225 13.57 1.73 1.52
C PRO A 225 12.44 0.81 1.03
N LEU A 226 11.72 0.21 1.99
CA LEU A 226 10.34 -0.24 1.81
C LEU A 226 9.44 0.88 2.33
N ILE A 227 8.55 1.41 1.49
CA ILE A 227 7.62 2.49 1.87
C ILE A 227 6.16 2.01 1.80
N ASP A 228 5.29 2.63 2.59
CA ASP A 228 3.85 2.41 2.54
C ASP A 228 3.15 3.35 1.53
N GLU A 229 1.84 3.22 1.37
CA GLU A 229 1.02 4.06 0.46
C GLU A 229 1.03 5.55 0.80
N ARG A 230 1.51 5.92 1.98
CA ARG A 230 1.64 7.31 2.44
C ARG A 230 3.02 7.89 2.14
N GLY A 231 3.96 7.05 1.68
CA GLY A 231 5.35 7.42 1.43
C GLY A 231 6.25 7.38 2.67
N ALA A 232 5.77 6.81 3.79
CA ALA A 232 6.59 6.59 4.97
C ALA A 232 7.47 5.36 4.81
N VAL A 233 8.76 5.46 5.14
CA VAL A 233 9.66 4.31 5.19
C VAL A 233 9.27 3.41 6.36
N VAL A 234 8.88 2.17 6.06
CA VAL A 234 8.42 1.16 7.03
C VAL A 234 9.48 0.08 7.27
N GLY A 235 10.42 -0.09 6.34
CA GLY A 235 11.48 -1.09 6.42
C GLY A 235 12.67 -0.80 5.51
N ILE A 236 13.70 -1.64 5.64
CA ILE A 236 14.93 -1.63 4.84
C ILE A 236 14.94 -2.93 4.03
N ASN A 237 14.93 -2.86 2.72
CA ASN A 237 14.99 -4.03 1.84
C ASN A 237 16.26 -4.82 2.10
N THR A 238 16.16 -6.12 2.40
CA THR A 238 17.34 -6.85 2.89
C THR A 238 17.43 -8.28 2.34
N TYR A 239 16.36 -9.07 2.45
CA TYR A 239 16.39 -10.50 2.19
C TYR A 239 15.41 -10.92 1.11
N THR A 240 15.81 -11.96 0.38
CA THR A 240 14.93 -12.70 -0.53
C THR A 240 14.90 -14.15 -0.05
N PHE A 241 13.71 -14.72 0.10
CA PHE A 241 13.50 -16.10 0.53
C PHE A 241 12.84 -16.90 -0.57
N GLY A 242 13.17 -18.20 -0.66
CA GLY A 242 12.47 -19.14 -1.52
C GLY A 242 12.84 -19.00 -2.99
N LEU A 243 14.12 -18.88 -3.31
CA LEU A 243 14.61 -19.30 -4.61
C LEU A 243 14.32 -20.81 -4.72
N ASP A 244 13.22 -21.17 -5.35
CA ASP A 244 13.09 -22.50 -5.89
C ASP A 244 14.11 -22.62 -7.03
N ALA A 245 15.17 -23.37 -6.77
CA ALA A 245 16.27 -23.58 -7.73
C ALA A 245 15.77 -24.18 -9.07
N ASN A 246 14.54 -24.70 -9.10
CA ASN A 246 13.94 -25.32 -10.30
C ASN A 246 13.04 -24.35 -11.06
N THR A 247 12.38 -23.38 -10.39
CA THR A 247 11.46 -22.44 -11.04
C THR A 247 12.04 -21.04 -11.14
N GLY A 248 13.08 -20.70 -10.38
CA GLY A 248 13.61 -19.34 -10.30
C GLY A 248 12.65 -18.36 -9.58
N ASP A 249 11.60 -18.89 -8.96
CA ASP A 249 10.55 -18.10 -8.36
C ASP A 249 10.99 -17.59 -6.98
N THR A 250 11.17 -16.27 -6.86
CA THR A 250 11.39 -15.61 -5.59
C THR A 250 10.04 -15.32 -4.96
N SER A 251 9.51 -16.28 -4.23
CA SER A 251 8.15 -16.19 -3.72
C SER A 251 7.96 -15.19 -2.58
N SER A 252 9.04 -14.65 -1.99
CA SER A 252 8.90 -13.74 -0.85
C SER A 252 10.16 -12.93 -0.59
N SER A 253 9.97 -11.65 -0.36
CA SER A 253 11.00 -10.71 0.10
C SER A 253 10.79 -10.36 1.57
N ALA A 254 11.85 -9.93 2.26
CA ALA A 254 11.70 -9.41 3.60
C ALA A 254 12.59 -8.18 3.83
N SER A 255 12.01 -7.23 4.54
CA SER A 255 12.67 -6.00 4.96
C SER A 255 12.83 -5.95 6.47
N VAL A 256 13.97 -5.47 6.95
CA VAL A 256 14.20 -5.16 8.36
C VAL A 256 13.29 -4.01 8.76
N ARG A 257 12.59 -4.11 9.90
CA ARG A 257 11.68 -3.04 10.36
C ARG A 257 12.44 -1.75 10.61
N ILE A 258 11.87 -0.64 10.19
CA ILE A 258 12.48 0.69 10.30
C ILE A 258 12.74 1.12 11.74
N GLN A 259 12.04 0.54 12.74
CA GLN A 259 12.25 0.87 14.14
C GLN A 259 13.71 0.65 14.57
N TYR A 260 14.37 -0.40 14.07
CA TYR A 260 15.78 -0.61 14.38
C TYR A 260 16.69 0.52 13.88
N ALA A 261 16.41 1.07 12.69
CA ALA A 261 17.14 2.23 12.19
C ALA A 261 16.86 3.48 13.03
N LYS A 262 15.61 3.68 13.46
CA LYS A 262 15.24 4.80 14.36
C LYS A 262 16.00 4.70 15.67
N ASP A 263 16.05 3.52 16.28
CA ASP A 263 16.80 3.30 17.53
C ASP A 263 18.31 3.63 17.35
N VAL A 264 18.89 3.28 16.21
CA VAL A 264 20.29 3.65 15.87
C VAL A 264 20.44 5.15 15.69
N LEU A 265 19.57 5.80 14.92
CA LEU A 265 19.61 7.23 14.67
C LEU A 265 19.44 8.04 15.97
N ASP A 266 18.54 7.61 16.86
CA ASP A 266 18.33 8.21 18.19
C ASP A 266 19.59 8.11 19.05
N ASN A 267 20.24 6.93 19.07
CA ASN A 267 21.50 6.71 19.81
C ASN A 267 22.66 7.57 19.28
N LEU A 268 22.67 7.82 17.97
CA LEU A 268 23.67 8.66 17.30
C LEU A 268 23.33 10.17 17.38
N ASN A 269 22.19 10.55 17.96
CA ASN A 269 21.63 11.89 17.95
C ASN A 269 21.46 12.47 16.53
N ILE A 270 21.14 11.62 15.55
CA ILE A 270 20.84 12.02 14.17
C ILE A 270 19.36 12.34 14.08
N GLN A 271 19.03 13.56 13.66
CA GLN A 271 17.65 14.01 13.51
C GLN A 271 17.02 13.37 12.27
N TYR A 272 15.76 12.97 12.40
CA TYR A 272 14.93 12.50 11.29
C TYR A 272 13.46 12.91 11.53
N ASP A 273 12.71 13.02 10.46
CA ASP A 273 11.26 13.25 10.55
C ASP A 273 10.50 11.94 10.48
N VAL A 274 9.43 11.85 11.25
CA VAL A 274 8.44 10.79 11.11
C VAL A 274 7.27 11.29 10.27
N TYR A 275 6.67 10.38 9.51
CA TYR A 275 5.46 10.66 8.75
C TYR A 275 4.36 11.16 9.70
N ARG A 276 3.85 12.32 9.40
CA ARG A 276 2.67 12.89 10.08
C ARG A 276 1.59 13.04 9.03
N GLU A 277 0.44 12.43 9.26
CA GLU A 277 -0.73 12.76 8.45
C GLU A 277 -0.88 14.27 8.45
N LYS A 278 -0.95 14.87 7.28
CA LYS A 278 -1.36 16.26 7.16
C LYS A 278 -2.72 16.30 7.83
N SER A 279 -2.79 16.79 9.06
CA SER A 279 -4.07 17.06 9.70
C SER A 279 -4.83 17.90 8.68
N GLY A 280 -5.88 17.37 8.12
CA GLY A 280 -6.78 18.10 7.26
C GLY A 280 -7.37 19.22 8.14
N GLY A 281 -6.63 20.29 8.29
CA GLY A 281 -7.13 21.50 8.95
C GLY A 281 -8.42 21.84 8.23
N ILE A 282 -9.49 22.04 8.99
CA ILE A 282 -10.76 22.50 8.43
C ILE A 282 -10.41 23.69 7.55
N SER A 283 -10.58 23.55 6.22
CA SER A 283 -10.19 24.61 5.30
C SER A 283 -10.90 25.90 5.73
N PRO A 284 -10.30 27.07 5.56
CA PRO A 284 -10.98 28.34 5.85
C PRO A 284 -12.36 28.41 5.22
N MET A 285 -12.56 27.77 4.08
CA MET A 285 -13.84 27.62 3.40
C MET A 285 -14.82 26.73 4.20
N MET A 286 -14.37 25.64 4.80
CA MET A 286 -15.19 24.79 5.69
C MET A 286 -15.54 25.50 6.99
N ILE A 287 -14.61 26.29 7.55
CA ILE A 287 -14.90 27.15 8.72
C ILE A 287 -16.00 28.17 8.36
N GLY A 288 -15.89 28.78 7.18
CA GLY A 288 -16.92 29.70 6.65
C GLY A 288 -18.28 29.01 6.46
N VAL A 289 -18.32 27.79 5.93
CA VAL A 289 -19.54 27.01 5.76
C VAL A 289 -20.15 26.63 7.11
N ILE A 290 -19.35 26.15 8.07
CA ILE A 290 -19.82 25.82 9.42
C ILE A 290 -20.39 27.07 10.11
N ALA A 291 -19.70 28.21 10.01
CA ALA A 291 -20.19 29.46 10.56
C ALA A 291 -21.49 29.93 9.93
N ALA A 292 -21.61 29.84 8.60
CA ALA A 292 -22.84 30.17 7.87
C ALA A 292 -24.01 29.29 8.26
N VAL A 293 -23.80 27.95 8.40
CA VAL A 293 -24.81 27.01 8.85
C VAL A 293 -25.23 27.32 10.29
N ALA A 294 -24.29 27.66 11.17
CA ALA A 294 -24.60 28.03 12.55
C ALA A 294 -25.46 29.31 12.61
N VAL A 295 -25.15 30.34 11.81
CA VAL A 295 -25.94 31.59 11.71
C VAL A 295 -27.35 31.31 11.18
N ILE A 296 -27.49 30.46 10.16
CA ILE A 296 -28.79 30.06 9.60
C ILE A 296 -29.60 29.29 10.65
N ALA A 297 -28.99 28.37 11.40
CA ALA A 297 -29.65 27.62 12.46
C ALA A 297 -30.15 28.53 13.58
N VAL A 298 -29.34 29.51 14.02
CA VAL A 298 -29.73 30.52 15.00
C VAL A 298 -30.90 31.40 14.49
N ALA A 299 -30.83 31.84 13.24
CA ALA A 299 -31.91 32.63 12.60
C ALA A 299 -33.20 31.80 12.52
N ALA A 300 -33.13 30.52 12.18
CA ALA A 300 -34.28 29.62 12.16
C ALA A 300 -34.92 29.45 13.55
N VAL A 301 -34.11 29.29 14.60
CA VAL A 301 -34.57 29.19 15.99
C VAL A 301 -35.23 30.50 16.45
N VAL A 302 -34.67 31.65 16.09
CA VAL A 302 -35.24 32.98 16.43
C VAL A 302 -36.58 33.21 15.70
N LEU A 303 -36.67 32.82 14.46
CA LEU A 303 -37.89 32.93 13.66
C LEU A 303 -39.01 31.99 14.13
N THR A 304 -38.66 30.80 14.65
CA THR A 304 -39.64 29.83 15.16
C THR A 304 -40.12 30.17 16.56
N ARG A 305 -39.30 30.87 17.39
CA ARG A 305 -39.73 31.30 18.75
C ARG A 305 -40.82 32.39 18.77
N LYS A 306 -41.09 33.04 17.66
CA LYS A 306 -42.14 34.11 17.59
C LYS A 306 -43.59 33.62 17.35
N GLN A 307 -43.81 32.31 17.27
CA GLN A 307 -45.20 31.80 17.14
C GLN A 307 -45.45 30.68 18.13
N LYS A 308 -46.15 31.01 19.20
CA LYS A 308 -46.75 30.09 20.14
C LYS A 308 -48.23 29.91 19.76
N PRO A 309 -48.67 28.78 19.26
CA PRO A 309 -50.08 28.41 19.28
C PRO A 309 -50.36 27.49 20.45
N ALA A 310 -51.59 27.60 20.99
CA ALA A 310 -52.09 26.87 22.15
C ALA A 310 -52.17 25.35 21.92
N ALA A 311 -52.02 24.62 23.00
CA ALA A 311 -52.01 23.16 23.08
C ALA A 311 -53.35 22.52 22.75
N ALA A 312 -53.31 21.46 21.93
CA ALA A 312 -54.38 20.44 21.88
C ALA A 312 -53.80 19.08 22.39
N PRO A 313 -54.61 18.25 23.01
CA PRO A 313 -54.15 17.08 23.80
C PRO A 313 -53.58 15.95 22.89
N ARG A 314 -52.48 15.39 23.31
CA ARG A 314 -51.79 14.25 22.66
C ARG A 314 -52.50 12.95 22.97
N GLN A 315 -52.99 12.25 21.98
CA GLN A 315 -53.18 10.81 22.04
C GLN A 315 -51.86 10.10 21.70
N PHE A 316 -51.38 9.27 22.61
CA PHE A 316 -50.28 8.34 22.39
C PHE A 316 -50.75 7.21 21.48
N VAL A 317 -50.21 7.11 20.27
CA VAL A 317 -50.29 5.90 19.48
C VAL A 317 -48.89 5.30 19.47
N GLN A 318 -48.79 4.17 20.13
CA GLN A 318 -47.64 3.31 20.17
C GLN A 318 -47.54 2.60 18.80
N GLN A 319 -46.67 3.06 17.91
CA GLN A 319 -46.35 2.30 16.71
C GLN A 319 -45.22 1.33 17.01
N SER A 320 -45.60 0.05 17.11
CA SER A 320 -44.68 -1.07 17.08
C SER A 320 -43.97 -1.09 15.72
N GLN A 321 -42.65 -1.13 15.78
CA GLN A 321 -41.83 -1.40 14.60
C GLN A 321 -42.06 -2.85 14.15
N ALA A 322 -42.76 -3.01 13.05
CA ALA A 322 -42.79 -4.28 12.32
C ALA A 322 -41.45 -4.48 11.58
N PRO A 323 -40.91 -5.69 11.54
CA PRO A 323 -39.71 -5.97 10.78
C PRO A 323 -39.99 -5.78 9.31
N VAL A 324 -39.07 -5.09 8.61
CA VAL A 324 -39.13 -4.92 7.17
C VAL A 324 -38.98 -6.31 6.54
N GLN A 325 -40.06 -6.89 6.13
CA GLN A 325 -40.08 -8.09 5.28
C GLN A 325 -39.49 -7.68 3.93
N ALA A 326 -38.42 -8.36 3.52
CA ALA A 326 -37.92 -8.32 2.17
C ALA A 326 -39.05 -8.71 1.21
N ALA A 327 -39.33 -7.84 0.25
CA ALA A 327 -40.26 -8.14 -0.82
C ALA A 327 -39.80 -9.41 -1.56
N PRO A 328 -40.74 -10.33 -1.93
CA PRO A 328 -40.40 -11.53 -2.65
C PRO A 328 -39.79 -11.13 -4.01
N ALA A 329 -38.56 -11.58 -4.26
CA ALA A 329 -37.91 -11.46 -5.53
C ALA A 329 -38.73 -12.23 -6.58
N VAL A 330 -39.23 -11.56 -7.60
CA VAL A 330 -39.84 -12.20 -8.75
C VAL A 330 -38.74 -12.98 -9.47
N ALA A 331 -38.82 -14.29 -9.42
CA ALA A 331 -37.89 -15.20 -10.04
C ALA A 331 -38.03 -15.13 -11.57
N GLY A 332 -37.23 -14.29 -12.20
CA GLY A 332 -36.98 -14.34 -13.64
C GLY A 332 -35.64 -15.05 -13.86
N ASP A 333 -35.62 -16.18 -14.58
CA ASP A 333 -34.37 -16.81 -15.04
C ASP A 333 -33.72 -15.85 -16.08
N THR A 334 -32.63 -15.19 -15.71
CA THR A 334 -31.88 -14.32 -16.64
C THR A 334 -31.13 -15.12 -17.71
N GLY A 335 -31.13 -16.45 -17.62
CA GLY A 335 -30.29 -17.29 -18.48
C GLY A 335 -28.79 -17.18 -18.17
N LEU A 336 -28.41 -16.43 -17.11
CA LEU A 336 -27.02 -16.25 -16.70
C LEU A 336 -26.63 -17.24 -15.60
N ARG A 337 -25.37 -17.60 -15.60
CA ARG A 337 -24.72 -18.50 -14.64
C ARG A 337 -23.40 -17.87 -14.20
N ILE A 338 -22.89 -18.19 -13.01
CA ILE A 338 -21.50 -17.93 -12.68
C ILE A 338 -20.68 -19.20 -12.90
N GLN A 339 -19.48 -19.02 -13.40
CA GLN A 339 -18.49 -20.08 -13.52
C GLN A 339 -17.22 -19.65 -12.80
N GLY A 340 -16.73 -20.49 -11.88
CA GLY A 340 -15.41 -20.32 -11.30
C GLY A 340 -14.33 -20.56 -12.36
N ILE A 341 -13.43 -19.61 -12.55
CA ILE A 341 -12.29 -19.76 -13.47
C ILE A 341 -10.96 -19.87 -12.74
N ALA A 342 -10.90 -19.48 -11.48
CA ALA A 342 -9.77 -19.72 -10.58
C ALA A 342 -10.27 -19.92 -9.13
N GLY A 343 -9.42 -20.53 -8.29
CA GLY A 343 -9.68 -20.76 -6.87
C GLY A 343 -10.49 -22.01 -6.56
N GLN A 344 -11.14 -22.01 -5.39
CA GLN A 344 -11.86 -23.14 -4.81
C GLN A 344 -12.95 -23.74 -5.74
N PHE A 345 -13.55 -22.90 -6.56
CA PHE A 345 -14.64 -23.31 -7.45
C PHE A 345 -14.26 -23.30 -8.93
N ALA A 346 -12.96 -23.36 -9.25
CA ALA A 346 -12.49 -23.45 -10.63
C ALA A 346 -13.15 -24.60 -11.39
N GLY A 347 -13.63 -24.33 -12.60
CA GLY A 347 -14.35 -25.29 -13.46
C GLY A 347 -15.81 -25.56 -13.08
N ARG A 348 -16.29 -25.10 -11.93
CA ARG A 348 -17.68 -25.32 -11.47
C ARG A 348 -18.60 -24.20 -11.95
N ARG A 349 -19.85 -24.56 -12.24
CA ARG A 349 -20.92 -23.63 -12.68
C ARG A 349 -22.07 -23.64 -11.70
N PHE A 350 -22.62 -22.44 -11.43
CA PHE A 350 -23.72 -22.26 -10.49
C PHE A 350 -24.84 -21.46 -11.14
N ALA A 351 -26.08 -21.93 -10.97
CA ALA A 351 -27.25 -21.22 -11.41
C ALA A 351 -27.59 -20.09 -10.41
N ILE A 352 -28.12 -18.98 -10.91
CA ILE A 352 -28.60 -17.87 -10.08
C ILE A 352 -30.12 -17.89 -10.13
N ALA A 353 -30.74 -18.45 -9.10
CA ALA A 353 -32.20 -18.54 -8.97
C ALA A 353 -32.71 -17.40 -8.08
N GLY A 354 -32.82 -16.20 -8.66
CA GLY A 354 -33.22 -14.98 -7.95
C GLY A 354 -32.08 -14.32 -7.18
N GLN A 355 -31.44 -15.02 -6.26
CA GLN A 355 -30.21 -14.58 -5.57
C GLN A 355 -29.21 -15.73 -5.42
N LEU A 356 -27.94 -15.39 -5.21
CA LEU A 356 -26.87 -16.32 -4.84
C LEU A 356 -25.91 -15.60 -3.89
N ARG A 357 -25.90 -15.97 -2.63
CA ARG A 357 -24.99 -15.45 -1.62
C ARG A 357 -23.74 -16.28 -1.55
N ILE A 358 -22.60 -15.62 -1.41
CA ILE A 358 -21.26 -16.24 -1.40
C ILE A 358 -20.54 -15.85 -0.11
N GLY A 359 -19.95 -16.83 0.59
CA GLY A 359 -19.18 -16.59 1.80
C GLY A 359 -18.83 -17.88 2.54
N ARG A 360 -18.23 -17.79 3.75
CA ARG A 360 -17.78 -18.95 4.55
C ARG A 360 -18.80 -19.46 5.54
N ASP A 361 -19.83 -18.67 5.88
CA ASP A 361 -20.86 -19.08 6.85
C ASP A 361 -21.90 -19.95 6.16
N PRO A 362 -21.98 -21.27 6.46
CA PRO A 362 -22.87 -22.19 5.77
C PRO A 362 -24.36 -21.92 6.06
N SER A 363 -24.69 -21.19 7.14
CA SER A 363 -26.08 -20.87 7.49
C SER A 363 -26.62 -19.64 6.74
N ARG A 364 -25.74 -18.85 6.07
CA ARG A 364 -26.07 -17.55 5.49
C ARG A 364 -25.74 -17.42 4.01
N ASN A 365 -25.09 -18.43 3.40
CA ASN A 365 -24.65 -18.39 2.01
C ASN A 365 -25.11 -19.62 1.23
N ASP A 366 -25.38 -19.42 -0.04
CA ASP A 366 -25.75 -20.47 -0.98
C ASP A 366 -24.51 -21.15 -1.57
N LEU A 367 -23.44 -20.38 -1.81
CA LEU A 367 -22.13 -20.84 -2.23
C LEU A 367 -21.15 -20.69 -1.05
N VAL A 368 -20.84 -21.83 -0.42
CA VAL A 368 -20.10 -21.86 0.83
C VAL A 368 -18.64 -22.23 0.62
N TYR A 369 -17.75 -21.36 1.05
CA TYR A 369 -16.31 -21.59 1.14
C TYR A 369 -15.94 -22.31 2.43
N PRO A 370 -14.84 -23.11 2.45
CA PRO A 370 -14.29 -23.67 3.68
C PRO A 370 -14.00 -22.57 4.72
N ALA A 371 -14.13 -22.90 6.02
CA ALA A 371 -13.97 -21.93 7.11
C ALA A 371 -12.60 -21.22 7.12
N GLY A 372 -11.54 -21.87 6.60
CA GLY A 372 -10.18 -21.34 6.51
C GLY A 372 -9.87 -20.58 5.21
N SER A 373 -10.83 -20.39 4.29
CA SER A 373 -10.57 -19.71 3.02
C SER A 373 -10.15 -18.26 3.24
N GLN A 374 -8.91 -17.94 2.86
CA GLN A 374 -8.38 -16.58 2.96
C GLN A 374 -9.06 -15.67 1.93
N GLY A 375 -9.20 -14.40 2.28
CA GLY A 375 -9.82 -13.41 1.40
C GLY A 375 -11.34 -13.47 1.31
N VAL A 376 -12.02 -14.52 1.81
CA VAL A 376 -13.48 -14.66 1.77
C VAL A 376 -14.06 -14.42 3.15
N SER A 377 -15.00 -13.48 3.32
CA SER A 377 -15.70 -13.19 4.57
C SER A 377 -16.80 -14.20 4.87
N GLY A 378 -17.29 -14.23 6.13
CA GLY A 378 -18.41 -15.08 6.55
C GLY A 378 -19.63 -14.92 5.64
N VAL A 379 -20.04 -13.68 5.36
CA VAL A 379 -20.93 -13.29 4.26
C VAL A 379 -20.16 -12.29 3.43
N HIS A 380 -19.88 -12.60 2.16
CA HIS A 380 -18.96 -11.79 1.36
C HIS A 380 -19.69 -10.90 0.36
N CYS A 381 -20.43 -11.51 -0.55
CA CYS A 381 -21.19 -10.79 -1.56
C CYS A 381 -22.47 -11.53 -1.93
N VAL A 382 -23.33 -10.87 -2.68
CA VAL A 382 -24.56 -11.46 -3.22
C VAL A 382 -24.74 -11.09 -4.68
N LEU A 383 -25.10 -12.05 -5.49
CA LEU A 383 -25.63 -11.85 -6.84
C LEU A 383 -27.16 -11.82 -6.74
N LEU A 384 -27.77 -10.81 -7.36
CA LEU A 384 -29.22 -10.57 -7.33
C LEU A 384 -29.76 -10.43 -8.74
N VAL A 385 -30.88 -11.09 -9.02
CA VAL A 385 -31.63 -10.87 -10.25
C VAL A 385 -32.77 -9.89 -9.97
N ASN A 386 -32.72 -8.71 -10.57
CA ASN A 386 -33.72 -7.69 -10.38
C ASN A 386 -34.13 -7.10 -11.75
N GLY A 387 -35.42 -7.26 -12.11
CA GLY A 387 -35.95 -6.75 -13.38
C GLY A 387 -35.23 -7.31 -14.62
N GLY A 388 -34.80 -8.58 -14.58
CA GLY A 388 -34.04 -9.24 -15.68
C GLY A 388 -32.57 -8.85 -15.75
N ARG A 389 -32.06 -8.00 -14.84
CA ARG A 389 -30.65 -7.62 -14.72
C ARG A 389 -29.97 -8.40 -13.60
N LEU A 390 -28.71 -8.76 -13.82
CA LEU A 390 -27.88 -9.39 -12.79
C LEU A 390 -27.05 -8.31 -12.10
N LEU A 391 -27.20 -8.19 -10.78
CA LEU A 391 -26.49 -7.25 -9.94
C LEU A 391 -25.57 -8.00 -8.98
N LEU A 392 -24.34 -7.52 -8.80
CA LEU A 392 -23.41 -7.97 -7.77
C LEU A 392 -23.26 -6.90 -6.70
N GLN A 393 -23.36 -7.29 -5.43
CA GLN A 393 -23.22 -6.40 -4.29
C GLN A 393 -22.27 -6.99 -3.26
N ASP A 394 -21.24 -6.24 -2.88
CA ASP A 394 -20.40 -6.54 -1.72
C ASP A 394 -21.19 -6.28 -0.43
N LEU A 395 -21.18 -7.22 0.50
CA LEU A 395 -21.94 -7.16 1.76
C LEU A 395 -21.07 -6.67 2.95
N GLY A 396 -20.13 -5.79 2.68
CA GLY A 396 -19.18 -5.29 3.68
C GLY A 396 -18.06 -6.30 3.95
N SER A 397 -17.60 -6.99 2.91
CA SER A 397 -16.54 -7.97 3.05
C SER A 397 -15.21 -7.31 3.47
N THR A 398 -14.42 -8.04 4.27
CA THR A 398 -13.14 -7.54 4.79
C THR A 398 -12.15 -7.21 3.68
N TYR A 399 -12.05 -8.09 2.69
CA TYR A 399 -11.07 -7.98 1.61
C TYR A 399 -11.64 -7.42 0.31
N GLY A 400 -12.96 -7.22 0.23
CA GLY A 400 -13.64 -6.61 -0.91
C GLY A 400 -14.03 -7.59 -2.02
N THR A 401 -15.00 -7.16 -2.82
CA THR A 401 -15.39 -7.79 -4.09
C THR A 401 -14.93 -6.85 -5.21
N PHE A 402 -14.38 -7.40 -6.29
CA PHE A 402 -13.80 -6.62 -7.39
C PHE A 402 -14.44 -7.00 -8.71
N VAL A 403 -14.70 -6.01 -9.57
CA VAL A 403 -15.17 -6.19 -10.95
C VAL A 403 -14.25 -5.43 -11.89
N GLY A 404 -13.65 -6.14 -12.86
CA GLY A 404 -12.71 -5.51 -13.79
C GLY A 404 -11.51 -4.85 -13.10
N GLY A 405 -11.04 -5.39 -11.96
CA GLY A 405 -9.95 -4.82 -11.17
C GLY A 405 -10.36 -3.70 -10.20
N ASN A 406 -11.62 -3.23 -10.25
CA ASN A 406 -12.12 -2.16 -9.37
C ASN A 406 -12.86 -2.74 -8.18
N ARG A 407 -12.49 -2.30 -6.96
CA ARG A 407 -13.19 -2.69 -5.73
C ARG A 407 -14.59 -2.08 -5.69
N LEU A 408 -15.61 -2.90 -5.40
CA LEU A 408 -16.96 -2.42 -5.20
C LEU A 408 -17.08 -1.65 -3.87
N ALA A 409 -17.87 -0.58 -3.89
CA ALA A 409 -18.29 0.04 -2.64
C ALA A 409 -19.23 -0.90 -1.88
N ALA A 410 -19.04 -1.03 -0.58
CA ALA A 410 -19.87 -1.89 0.26
C ALA A 410 -21.35 -1.50 0.14
N ASN A 411 -22.20 -2.50 -0.01
CA ASN A 411 -23.65 -2.36 -0.16
C ASN A 411 -24.14 -1.56 -1.39
N ALA A 412 -23.27 -1.26 -2.36
CA ALA A 412 -23.63 -0.63 -3.62
C ALA A 412 -23.68 -1.70 -4.74
N PRO A 413 -24.85 -2.00 -5.33
CA PRO A 413 -24.95 -3.01 -6.38
C PRO A 413 -24.41 -2.48 -7.71
N VAL A 414 -23.69 -3.34 -8.44
CA VAL A 414 -23.16 -3.10 -9.79
C VAL A 414 -23.76 -4.12 -10.75
N GLU A 415 -24.23 -3.66 -11.92
CA GLU A 415 -24.80 -4.55 -12.95
C GLU A 415 -23.69 -5.32 -13.65
N LEU A 416 -23.87 -6.65 -13.78
CA LEU A 416 -22.99 -7.56 -14.51
C LEU A 416 -23.67 -8.10 -15.78
N ARG A 417 -22.86 -8.32 -16.81
CA ARG A 417 -23.24 -8.88 -18.09
C ARG A 417 -22.46 -10.16 -18.37
N ALA A 418 -22.94 -10.95 -19.34
CA ALA A 418 -22.18 -12.12 -19.80
C ALA A 418 -20.77 -11.68 -20.27
N GLY A 419 -19.75 -12.40 -19.82
CA GLY A 419 -18.34 -12.11 -20.03
C GLY A 419 -17.67 -11.30 -18.90
N ASP A 420 -18.43 -10.61 -18.05
CA ASP A 420 -17.86 -9.88 -16.92
C ASP A 420 -17.25 -10.84 -15.90
N ARG A 421 -16.13 -10.41 -15.31
CA ARG A 421 -15.40 -11.14 -14.29
C ARG A 421 -15.45 -10.39 -12.97
N PHE A 422 -15.59 -11.15 -11.88
CA PHE A 422 -15.45 -10.63 -10.54
C PHE A 422 -14.59 -11.57 -9.68
N CYS A 423 -13.94 -11.02 -8.69
CA CYS A 423 -13.16 -11.80 -7.73
C CYS A 423 -13.47 -11.40 -6.29
N LEU A 424 -13.19 -12.34 -5.36
CA LEU A 424 -13.44 -12.18 -3.93
C LEU A 424 -12.10 -12.04 -3.21
N GLY A 425 -11.85 -10.90 -2.59
CA GLY A 425 -10.71 -10.67 -1.69
C GLY A 425 -9.33 -10.68 -2.35
N SER A 426 -9.13 -11.48 -3.38
CA SER A 426 -7.89 -11.59 -4.14
C SER A 426 -8.19 -12.11 -5.55
N GLU A 427 -7.23 -11.97 -6.47
CA GLU A 427 -7.34 -12.50 -7.84
C GLU A 427 -7.31 -14.05 -7.91
N GLN A 428 -7.20 -14.72 -6.76
CA GLN A 428 -7.20 -16.20 -6.72
C GLN A 428 -8.61 -16.80 -6.78
N GLU A 429 -9.64 -16.08 -6.34
CA GLU A 429 -11.04 -16.52 -6.34
C GLU A 429 -11.82 -15.77 -7.41
N ILE A 430 -11.75 -16.24 -8.67
CA ILE A 430 -12.29 -15.53 -9.84
C ILE A 430 -13.48 -16.27 -10.43
N PHE A 431 -14.53 -15.51 -10.70
CA PHE A 431 -15.73 -15.96 -11.41
C PHE A 431 -15.95 -15.17 -12.71
N VAL A 432 -16.56 -15.81 -13.67
CA VAL A 432 -17.05 -15.18 -14.90
C VAL A 432 -18.56 -15.39 -15.04
N ILE A 433 -19.25 -14.40 -15.58
CA ILE A 433 -20.67 -14.52 -15.92
C ILE A 433 -20.79 -15.18 -17.29
N ALA A 434 -21.43 -16.36 -17.33
CA ALA A 434 -21.64 -17.14 -18.56
C ALA A 434 -23.14 -17.25 -18.91
N ARG A 435 -23.47 -17.44 -20.18
CA ARG A 435 -24.83 -17.76 -20.61
C ARG A 435 -25.13 -19.24 -20.45
N LYS A 436 -26.40 -19.56 -20.24
CA LYS A 436 -26.89 -20.94 -20.24
C LYS A 436 -26.69 -21.54 -21.65
N GLY A 437 -25.79 -22.54 -21.74
CA GLY A 437 -25.51 -23.24 -23.01
C GLY A 437 -24.23 -22.81 -23.73
N GLU A 438 -23.50 -21.80 -23.27
CA GLU A 438 -22.14 -21.52 -23.74
C GLU A 438 -21.17 -22.50 -23.05
N VAL A 439 -20.41 -23.27 -23.83
CA VAL A 439 -19.40 -24.26 -23.42
C VAL A 439 -18.07 -23.55 -23.20
#